data_7122fc89d57a6580c05cef5c7042a57f
#
_entry.id   7122fc89d57a6580c05cef5c7042a57f
#
_cell.length_a   1.000
_cell.length_b   1.000
_cell.length_c   1.000
_cell.angle_alpha   90.00
_cell.angle_beta   90.00
_cell.angle_gamma   90.00
#
_symmetry.space_group_name_H-M   'P 1'
#
loop_
_entity.id
_entity.type
_entity.pdbx_description
1 polymer ?
#
loop_
_entity_poly.entity_id
_entity_poly.type
_entity_poly.pdbx_seq_one_letter_code
_entity_poly.pdbx_strand_id
1 'polypeptide(L)'
;NGRVERVQRSAKMELNLLGLTVDEALPEVDAYIDRAILNGQTVVYLIHGNGTGALRTAIHKYLRGNRMVKSFRLGRYGEGESVVELK
;
A
#
# COMPACT_ATOMS: atom_id res chain seq x y z
N ASN A 1 -10.66 19.67 18.55
CA ASN A 1 -10.36 19.53 18.15
C ASN A 1 -9.91 19.07 17.76
N GLY A 2 -10.17 18.94 17.73
CA GLY A 2 -9.92 18.55 17.07
C GLY A 2 -9.46 17.88 16.74
N ARG A 3 -9.64 17.89 16.74
CA ARG A 3 -9.47 17.29 16.33
C ARG A 3 -9.36 16.53 15.91
N VAL A 4 -9.69 16.41 16.02
CA VAL A 4 -9.74 15.70 15.51
C VAL A 4 -9.64 14.97 15.00
N GLU A 5 -9.96 14.80 15.04
CA GLU A 5 -10.05 14.21 14.48
C GLU A 5 -9.82 13.61 13.81
N ARG A 6 -9.87 13.54 13.67
CA ARG A 6 -9.77 13.10 12.94
C ARG A 6 -9.46 12.30 12.63
N VAL A 7 -9.51 12.16 12.91
CA VAL A 7 -9.34 11.50 12.59
C VAL A 7 -9.31 10.75 12.14
N GLN A 8 -9.53 10.42 12.14
CA GLN A 8 -9.61 9.85 11.67
C GLN A 8 -9.82 9.21 11.19
N ARG A 9 -10.27 9.34 11.23
CA ARG A 9 -10.67 8.76 10.85
C ARG A 9 -10.45 7.60 10.42
N SER A 10 -10.83 6.95 11.10
CA SER A 10 -10.57 5.73 10.60
C SER A 10 -10.40 5.67 9.17
N ALA A 11 -9.82 6.55 8.69
CA ALA A 11 -9.48 6.58 7.33
C ALA A 11 -8.67 5.37 7.00
N LYS A 12 -8.86 4.79 5.83
CA LYS A 12 -8.06 3.66 5.43
C LYS A 12 -6.62 4.09 5.27
N MET A 13 -5.72 3.20 5.60
CA MET A 13 -4.29 3.43 5.42
C MET A 13 -3.95 3.25 3.95
N GLU A 14 -3.55 4.32 3.28
CA GLU A 14 -3.16 4.22 1.88
C GLU A 14 -1.86 4.97 1.61
N LEU A 15 -1.09 4.44 0.67
CA LEU A 15 0.16 5.03 0.24
C LEU A 15 0.05 5.35 -1.24
N ASN A 16 0.23 6.62 -1.58
CA ASN A 16 0.15 7.07 -2.95
C ASN A 16 1.54 7.02 -3.58
N LEU A 17 1.69 6.17 -4.59
CA LEU A 17 2.95 5.98 -5.30
C LEU A 17 2.92 6.52 -6.71
N LEU A 18 1.87 7.29 -7.05
CA LEU A 18 1.74 7.85 -8.39
C LEU A 18 2.95 8.72 -8.72
N GLY A 19 3.49 8.56 -9.92
CA GLY A 19 4.61 9.36 -10.38
C GLY A 19 5.98 8.87 -9.94
N LEU A 20 6.05 7.84 -9.11
CA LEU A 20 7.34 7.31 -8.68
C LEU A 20 7.85 6.26 -9.65
N THR A 21 9.16 6.15 -9.74
CA THR A 21 9.79 5.03 -10.43
C THR A 21 9.75 3.81 -9.53
N VAL A 22 10.03 2.64 -10.09
CA VAL A 22 10.12 1.40 -9.31
C VAL A 22 11.14 1.55 -8.19
N ASP A 23 12.31 2.09 -8.51
CA ASP A 23 13.38 2.25 -7.52
C ASP A 23 13.00 3.20 -6.39
N GLU A 24 12.16 4.18 -6.67
CA GLU A 24 11.68 5.09 -5.65
C GLU A 24 10.56 4.48 -4.83
N ALA A 25 9.70 3.71 -5.48
CA ALA A 25 8.50 3.19 -4.84
C ALA A 25 8.77 2.04 -3.88
N LEU A 26 9.65 1.10 -4.22
CA LEU A 26 9.85 -0.07 -3.40
C LEU A 26 10.32 0.24 -1.98
N PRO A 27 11.29 1.15 -1.76
CA PRO A 27 11.63 1.53 -0.39
C PRO A 27 10.47 2.18 0.35
N GLU A 28 9.63 2.95 -0.35
CA GLU A 28 8.46 3.57 0.25
C GLU A 28 7.46 2.52 0.72
N VAL A 29 7.22 1.51 -0.11
CA VAL A 29 6.31 0.43 0.22
C VAL A 29 6.82 -0.33 1.44
N ASP A 30 8.13 -0.63 1.46
CA ASP A 30 8.74 -1.38 2.56
C ASP A 30 8.59 -0.63 3.88
N ALA A 31 8.93 0.65 3.90
CA ALA A 31 8.81 1.47 5.11
C ALA A 31 7.36 1.61 5.55
N TYR A 32 6.45 1.74 4.59
CA TYR A 32 5.03 1.89 4.88
C TYR A 32 4.46 0.64 5.54
N ILE A 33 4.81 -0.53 5.00
CA ILE A 33 4.34 -1.80 5.57
C ILE A 33 4.87 -1.97 6.99
N ASP A 34 6.15 -1.63 7.21
CA ASP A 34 6.72 -1.72 8.56
C ASP A 34 5.95 -0.84 9.55
N ARG A 35 5.65 0.39 9.15
CA ARG A 35 4.89 1.29 10.03
C ARG A 35 3.48 0.77 10.28
N ALA A 36 2.85 0.23 9.23
CA ALA A 36 1.49 -0.30 9.37
C ALA A 36 1.46 -1.44 10.39
N ILE A 37 2.45 -2.34 10.32
CA ILE A 37 2.54 -3.46 11.25
C ILE A 37 2.73 -2.94 12.67
N LEU A 38 3.61 -1.97 12.85
CA LEU A 38 3.86 -1.40 14.18
C LEU A 38 2.61 -0.74 14.75
N ASN A 39 1.75 -0.22 13.89
CA ASN A 39 0.52 0.43 14.31
C ASN A 39 -0.66 -0.53 14.41
N GLY A 40 -0.43 -1.83 14.22
CA GLY A 40 -1.50 -2.82 14.35
C GLY A 40 -2.47 -2.85 13.18
N GLN A 41 -2.07 -2.28 12.03
CA GLN A 41 -2.93 -2.29 10.86
C GLN A 41 -2.90 -3.68 10.22
N THR A 42 -4.05 -4.14 9.76
CA THR A 42 -4.14 -5.45 9.11
C THR A 42 -4.44 -5.35 7.64
N VAL A 43 -4.87 -4.19 7.17
CA VAL A 43 -5.17 -3.95 5.75
C VAL A 43 -4.62 -2.60 5.36
N VAL A 44 -3.88 -2.53 4.27
CA VAL A 44 -3.37 -1.28 3.74
C VAL A 44 -3.60 -1.23 2.24
N TYR A 45 -3.57 -0.04 1.68
CA TYR A 45 -3.87 0.20 0.26
C TYR A 45 -2.68 0.87 -0.39
N LEU A 46 -2.28 0.36 -1.56
CA LEU A 46 -1.17 0.93 -2.32
C LEU A 46 -1.72 1.44 -3.65
N ILE A 47 -1.56 2.73 -3.90
CA ILE A 47 -2.05 3.35 -5.13
C ILE A 47 -0.88 3.51 -6.07
N HIS A 48 -0.80 2.66 -7.08
CA HIS A 48 0.32 2.65 -8.02
C HIS A 48 -0.04 3.12 -9.42
N GLY A 49 -1.34 3.29 -9.67
CA GLY A 49 -1.80 3.75 -10.97
C GLY A 49 -1.83 2.63 -12.00
N ASN A 50 -2.39 2.96 -13.17
CA ASN A 50 -2.56 1.99 -14.25
C ASN A 50 -1.40 1.99 -15.24
N GLY A 51 -0.89 3.14 -15.62
CA GLY A 51 0.26 3.33 -16.48
C GLY A 51 0.63 2.16 -17.38
N THR A 52 1.92 1.85 -17.44
CA THR A 52 2.42 0.71 -18.22
C THR A 52 2.28 -0.61 -17.47
N GLY A 53 1.94 -0.56 -16.21
CA GLY A 53 1.89 -1.74 -15.36
C GLY A 53 3.23 -2.09 -14.72
N ALA A 54 4.28 -1.36 -15.04
CA ALA A 54 5.60 -1.67 -14.51
C ALA A 54 5.66 -1.54 -12.99
N LEU A 55 5.06 -0.48 -12.45
CA LEU A 55 5.06 -0.26 -11.01
C LEU A 55 4.21 -1.31 -10.30
N ARG A 56 3.02 -1.59 -10.83
CA ARG A 56 2.17 -2.63 -10.27
C ARG A 56 2.88 -3.98 -10.24
N THR A 57 3.52 -4.34 -11.35
CA THR A 57 4.21 -5.63 -11.46
C THR A 57 5.33 -5.74 -10.43
N ALA A 58 6.12 -4.68 -10.29
CA ALA A 58 7.23 -4.67 -9.33
C ALA A 58 6.74 -4.75 -7.90
N ILE A 59 5.66 -4.02 -7.58
CA ILE A 59 5.09 -4.03 -6.25
C ILE A 59 4.54 -5.41 -5.93
N HIS A 60 3.82 -6.03 -6.86
CA HIS A 60 3.26 -7.36 -6.63
C HIS A 60 4.36 -8.40 -6.41
N LYS A 61 5.48 -8.29 -7.14
CA LYS A 61 6.61 -9.18 -6.93
C LYS A 61 7.19 -8.99 -5.52
N TYR A 62 7.35 -7.74 -5.11
CA TYR A 62 7.83 -7.43 -3.77
C TYR A 62 6.89 -8.02 -2.70
N LEU A 63 5.59 -7.84 -2.87
CA LEU A 63 4.62 -8.33 -1.89
C LEU A 63 4.65 -9.85 -1.77
N ARG A 64 4.82 -10.56 -2.89
CA ARG A 64 4.89 -12.02 -2.85
C ARG A 64 6.10 -12.51 -2.07
N GLY A 65 7.17 -11.72 -2.04
CA GLY A 65 8.38 -12.08 -1.30
C GLY A 65 8.40 -11.58 0.13
N ASN A 66 7.39 -10.84 0.56
CA ASN A 66 7.37 -10.26 1.90
C ASN A 66 6.56 -11.15 2.84
N ARG A 67 7.24 -11.72 3.83
CA ARG A 67 6.66 -12.68 4.74
C ARG A 67 5.58 -12.10 5.66
N MET A 68 5.52 -10.78 5.79
CA MET A 68 4.49 -10.14 6.61
C MET A 68 3.20 -9.90 5.84
N VAL A 69 3.23 -10.14 4.53
CA VAL A 69 2.05 -9.99 3.69
C VAL A 69 1.31 -11.31 3.65
N LYS A 70 0.05 -11.30 4.08
CA LYS A 70 -0.80 -12.49 4.07
C LYS A 70 -1.33 -12.73 2.66
N SER A 71 -1.87 -11.70 2.04
CA SER A 71 -2.40 -11.78 0.69
C SER A 71 -2.52 -10.37 0.12
N PHE A 72 -2.72 -10.28 -1.18
CA PHE A 72 -3.02 -8.99 -1.81
C PHE A 72 -3.87 -9.23 -3.05
N ARG A 73 -4.59 -8.18 -3.46
CA ARG A 73 -5.41 -8.24 -4.65
C ARG A 73 -5.56 -6.82 -5.20
N LEU A 74 -6.04 -6.72 -6.43
CA LEU A 74 -6.35 -5.42 -7.00
C LEU A 74 -7.57 -4.85 -6.30
N GLY A 75 -7.59 -3.54 -6.14
CA GLY A 75 -8.66 -2.87 -5.44
C GLY A 75 -9.90 -2.73 -6.29
N ARG A 76 -10.96 -2.22 -5.68
CA ARG A 76 -12.24 -2.08 -6.35
C ARG A 76 -12.22 -1.08 -7.49
N TYR A 77 -11.23 -0.21 -7.51
CA TYR A 77 -11.10 0.79 -8.58
C TYR A 77 -10.21 0.30 -9.71
N GLY A 78 -10.07 -1.02 -9.83
CA GLY A 78 -9.35 -1.62 -10.91
C GLY A 78 -7.86 -1.73 -10.63
N GLU A 79 -7.08 -1.69 -11.70
CA GLU A 79 -5.66 -2.04 -11.62
C GLU A 79 -4.78 -0.96 -11.02
N GLY A 80 -5.34 0.19 -10.71
CA GLY A 80 -4.55 1.29 -10.16
C GLY A 80 -4.29 1.20 -8.66
N GLU A 81 -4.91 0.25 -7.97
CA GLU A 81 -4.77 0.11 -6.52
C GLU A 81 -4.61 -1.36 -6.16
N SER A 82 -3.77 -1.63 -5.17
CA SER A 82 -3.66 -2.98 -4.60
C SER A 82 -4.05 -2.92 -3.13
N VAL A 83 -4.86 -3.88 -2.71
CA VAL A 83 -5.27 -4.02 -1.32
C VAL A 83 -4.43 -5.14 -0.71
N VAL A 84 -3.73 -4.84 0.38
CA VAL A 84 -2.78 -5.75 0.99
C VAL A 84 -3.24 -6.12 2.38
N GLU A 85 -3.38 -7.42 2.63
CA GLU A 85 -3.66 -7.91 3.98
C GLU A 85 -2.34 -8.30 4.63
N LEU A 86 -2.14 -7.84 5.86
CA LEU A 86 -0.94 -8.13 6.63
C LEU A 86 -1.23 -9.22 7.65
N LYS A 87 -0.21 -9.97 8.00
CA LYS A 87 -0.34 -11.03 9.00
C LYS A 87 -0.50 -10.51 10.41
#